data_31bd09b30473756daca47de68be6d9f9
#
_entry.id   31bd09b30473756daca47de68be6d9f9
#
_cell.length_a   1.000
_cell.length_b   1.000
_cell.length_c   1.000
_cell.angle_alpha   90.00
_cell.angle_beta   90.00
_cell.angle_gamma   90.00
#
_symmetry.space_group_name_H-M   'P 1'
#
loop_
_entity.id
_entity.type
_entity.pdbx_description
1 polymer ?
#
loop_
_entity_poly.entity_id
_entity_poly.type
_entity_poly.pdbx_seq_one_letter_code
_entity_poly.pdbx_strand_id
1 'polypeptide(L)'
;MAGGTYSALSGLRTRLAQLDRIAADIANAGTAGYKTERVPTVEARRPDFGQVLQTAIDVAAAPGLVDFRDGQLQTTNRDLDVALDGRGFFEVETAQGLRYTRNGQFSRRPDGTLVTADGNVIQGDGGGPIVVGQGAIAFEPDGSVLSLIHI
;
A
#
# COMPACT_ATOMS: atom_id res chain seq x y z
N MET A 1 -13.48 -9.76 -41.27
CA MET A 1 -13.55 -10.69 -40.11
C MET A 1 -12.43 -10.46 -39.08
N ALA A 2 -11.39 -9.68 -39.35
CA ALA A 2 -10.29 -9.44 -38.41
C ALA A 2 -10.65 -8.61 -37.15
N GLY A 3 -11.62 -7.68 -37.26
CA GLY A 3 -11.98 -6.80 -36.14
C GLY A 3 -12.56 -7.50 -34.91
N GLY A 4 -13.34 -8.58 -35.11
CA GLY A 4 -13.95 -9.33 -34.00
C GLY A 4 -12.92 -10.12 -33.16
N THR A 5 -11.86 -10.64 -33.77
CA THR A 5 -10.81 -11.38 -33.07
C THR A 5 -9.93 -10.46 -32.23
N TYR A 6 -9.64 -9.26 -32.69
CA TYR A 6 -8.87 -8.26 -31.92
C TYR A 6 -9.65 -7.75 -30.70
N SER A 7 -10.96 -7.48 -30.83
CA SER A 7 -11.79 -7.06 -29.70
C SER A 7 -11.94 -8.19 -28.66
N ALA A 8 -12.10 -9.43 -29.11
CA ALA A 8 -12.14 -10.59 -28.23
C ALA A 8 -10.80 -10.79 -27.48
N LEU A 9 -9.65 -10.62 -28.18
CA LEU A 9 -8.33 -10.72 -27.58
C LEU A 9 -8.09 -9.62 -26.54
N SER A 10 -8.50 -8.39 -26.85
CA SER A 10 -8.41 -7.24 -25.91
C SER A 10 -9.26 -7.50 -24.66
N GLY A 11 -10.50 -7.98 -24.82
CA GLY A 11 -11.36 -8.36 -23.71
C GLY A 11 -10.75 -9.48 -22.85
N LEU A 12 -10.13 -10.48 -23.48
CA LEU A 12 -9.46 -11.57 -22.76
C LEU A 12 -8.26 -11.05 -21.95
N ARG A 13 -7.41 -10.19 -22.53
CA ARG A 13 -6.29 -9.57 -21.81
C ARG A 13 -6.74 -8.77 -20.60
N THR A 14 -7.82 -8.00 -20.74
CA THR A 14 -8.41 -7.25 -19.61
C THR A 14 -8.88 -8.17 -18.50
N ARG A 15 -9.51 -9.29 -18.86
CA ARG A 15 -9.96 -10.29 -17.88
C ARG A 15 -8.79 -11.00 -17.18
N LEU A 16 -7.75 -11.34 -17.91
CA LEU A 16 -6.53 -11.92 -17.31
C LEU A 16 -5.89 -10.94 -16.32
N ALA A 17 -5.73 -9.67 -16.70
CA ALA A 17 -5.20 -8.64 -15.79
C ALA A 17 -6.09 -8.45 -14.54
N GLN A 18 -7.42 -8.57 -14.66
CA GLN A 18 -8.32 -8.55 -13.51
C GLN A 18 -8.12 -9.78 -12.60
N LEU A 19 -7.96 -10.97 -13.17
CA LEU A 19 -7.69 -12.20 -12.41
C LEU A 19 -6.36 -12.12 -11.67
N ASP A 20 -5.31 -11.64 -12.32
CA ASP A 20 -3.99 -11.46 -11.70
C ASP A 20 -4.06 -10.51 -10.49
N ARG A 21 -4.84 -9.42 -10.59
CA ARG A 21 -5.06 -8.51 -9.46
C ARG A 21 -5.82 -9.14 -8.33
N ILE A 22 -6.93 -9.83 -8.63
CA ILE A 22 -7.70 -10.55 -7.60
C ILE A 22 -6.81 -11.58 -6.90
N ALA A 23 -5.97 -12.29 -7.65
CA ALA A 23 -5.02 -13.24 -7.07
C ALA A 23 -4.00 -12.54 -6.16
N ALA A 24 -3.48 -11.38 -6.57
CA ALA A 24 -2.59 -10.57 -5.74
C ALA A 24 -3.29 -10.04 -4.48
N ASP A 25 -4.53 -9.57 -4.58
CA ASP A 25 -5.33 -9.11 -3.43
C ASP A 25 -5.60 -10.24 -2.44
N ILE A 26 -5.93 -11.43 -2.93
CA ILE A 26 -6.13 -12.62 -2.09
C ILE A 26 -4.82 -13.03 -1.41
N ALA A 27 -3.72 -13.06 -2.14
CA ALA A 27 -2.40 -13.40 -1.59
C ALA A 27 -1.96 -12.42 -0.49
N ASN A 28 -2.36 -11.15 -0.59
CA ASN A 28 -2.02 -10.09 0.36
C ASN A 28 -3.14 -9.74 1.34
N ALA A 29 -4.24 -10.52 1.39
CA ALA A 29 -5.36 -10.24 2.28
C ALA A 29 -4.97 -10.20 3.77
N GLY A 30 -3.92 -10.94 4.17
CA GLY A 30 -3.35 -10.94 5.52
C GLY A 30 -2.14 -10.00 5.70
N THR A 31 -1.73 -9.27 4.66
CA THR A 31 -0.57 -8.39 4.72
C THR A 31 -0.95 -7.06 5.36
N ALA A 32 -0.32 -6.71 6.49
CA ALA A 32 -0.57 -5.45 7.17
C ALA A 32 -0.21 -4.26 6.28
N GLY A 33 -1.12 -3.28 6.21
CA GLY A 33 -0.92 -2.08 5.39
C GLY A 33 -1.07 -2.26 3.88
N TYR A 34 -1.43 -3.45 3.40
CA TYR A 34 -1.70 -3.67 1.97
C TYR A 34 -2.88 -2.81 1.50
N LYS A 35 -2.72 -2.22 0.32
CA LYS A 35 -3.76 -1.42 -0.33
C LYS A 35 -4.07 -2.00 -1.71
N THR A 36 -5.34 -2.28 -1.94
CA THR A 36 -5.80 -2.82 -3.23
C THR A 36 -5.72 -1.77 -4.33
N GLU A 37 -5.44 -2.23 -5.54
CA GLU A 37 -5.48 -1.40 -6.74
C GLU A 37 -6.82 -1.54 -7.46
N ARG A 38 -7.51 -0.45 -7.73
CA ARG A 38 -8.71 -0.43 -8.56
C ARG A 38 -8.38 0.06 -9.95
N VAL A 39 -8.81 -0.68 -10.96
CA VAL A 39 -8.85 -0.17 -12.33
C VAL A 39 -10.17 0.56 -12.48
N PRO A 40 -10.16 1.87 -12.71
CA PRO A 40 -11.39 2.56 -13.08
C PRO A 40 -11.89 1.98 -14.40
N THR A 41 -13.09 1.42 -14.38
CA THR A 41 -13.78 1.05 -15.60
C THR A 41 -14.23 2.35 -16.25
N VAL A 42 -13.45 2.87 -17.19
CA VAL A 42 -13.87 3.98 -18.02
C VAL A 42 -14.85 3.39 -19.02
N GLU A 43 -16.12 3.80 -18.96
CA GLU A 43 -17.05 3.55 -20.05
C GLU A 43 -16.43 4.12 -21.32
N ALA A 44 -15.97 3.25 -22.20
CA ALA A 44 -15.49 3.65 -23.51
C ALA A 44 -16.70 4.25 -24.24
N ARG A 45 -16.79 5.59 -24.23
CA ARG A 45 -17.69 6.33 -25.09
C ARG A 45 -17.40 5.85 -26.50
N ARG A 46 -18.39 5.19 -27.16
CA ARG A 46 -18.23 4.70 -28.52
C ARG A 46 -17.87 5.89 -29.41
N PRO A 47 -16.63 6.02 -29.87
CA PRO A 47 -16.28 7.06 -30.81
C PRO A 47 -16.97 6.77 -32.16
N ASP A 48 -17.26 7.81 -32.89
CA ASP A 48 -17.83 7.71 -34.21
C ASP A 48 -16.95 6.84 -35.13
N PHE A 49 -17.56 6.11 -36.07
CA PHE A 49 -16.89 5.07 -36.88
C PHE A 49 -15.58 5.53 -37.53
N GLY A 50 -15.47 6.81 -37.88
CA GLY A 50 -14.24 7.40 -38.44
C GLY A 50 -13.07 7.47 -37.44
N GLN A 51 -13.33 7.57 -36.13
CA GLN A 51 -12.32 7.58 -35.06
C GLN A 51 -11.90 6.18 -34.65
N VAL A 52 -12.78 5.17 -34.83
CA VAL A 52 -12.51 3.76 -34.46
C VAL A 52 -11.39 3.19 -35.32
N LEU A 53 -11.24 3.62 -36.59
CA LEU A 53 -10.16 3.16 -37.46
C LEU A 53 -8.77 3.66 -37.05
N GLN A 54 -8.68 4.82 -36.40
CA GLN A 54 -7.41 5.35 -35.87
C GLN A 54 -7.10 4.92 -34.45
N THR A 55 -8.12 4.54 -33.64
CA THR A 55 -7.97 4.24 -32.21
C THR A 55 -7.94 2.72 -31.93
N ALA A 56 -8.09 1.87 -32.93
CA ALA A 56 -8.13 0.41 -32.79
C ALA A 56 -6.80 -0.22 -32.35
N ILE A 57 -5.77 0.58 -32.06
CA ILE A 57 -4.43 0.11 -31.74
C ILE A 57 -4.07 0.28 -30.25
N ASP A 58 -4.79 1.08 -29.47
CA ASP A 58 -4.39 1.41 -28.11
C ASP A 58 -5.53 1.29 -27.09
N VAL A 59 -5.79 0.07 -26.62
CA VAL A 59 -6.39 -0.10 -25.31
C VAL A 59 -5.25 -0.02 -24.30
N ALA A 60 -4.80 1.20 -24.00
CA ALA A 60 -3.88 1.44 -22.92
C ALA A 60 -4.60 1.10 -21.60
N ALA A 61 -4.05 0.18 -20.83
CA ALA A 61 -4.50 -0.07 -19.48
C ALA A 61 -4.34 1.27 -18.72
N ALA A 62 -5.44 1.83 -18.25
CA ALA A 62 -5.37 3.01 -17.40
C ALA A 62 -4.56 2.66 -16.13
N PRO A 63 -3.71 3.59 -15.63
CA PRO A 63 -2.96 3.34 -14.42
C PRO A 63 -3.93 3.00 -13.28
N GLY A 64 -3.63 1.94 -12.54
CA GLY A 64 -4.42 1.53 -11.39
C GLY A 64 -4.46 2.64 -10.34
N LEU A 65 -5.62 2.89 -9.76
CA LEU A 65 -5.78 3.77 -8.61
C LEU A 65 -5.67 2.93 -7.34
N VAL A 66 -4.76 3.32 -6.45
CA VAL A 66 -4.65 2.69 -5.14
C VAL A 66 -5.84 3.11 -4.26
N ASP A 67 -6.51 2.13 -3.66
CA ASP A 67 -7.61 2.38 -2.75
C ASP A 67 -7.07 2.66 -1.34
N PHE A 68 -7.12 3.91 -0.91
CA PHE A 68 -6.62 4.35 0.40
C PHE A 68 -7.63 4.22 1.54
N ARG A 69 -8.80 3.62 1.33
CA ARG A 69 -9.77 3.39 2.41
C ARG A 69 -9.14 2.56 3.52
N ASP A 70 -9.50 2.89 4.75
CA ASP A 70 -9.00 2.16 5.90
C ASP A 70 -9.55 0.72 5.91
N GLY A 71 -8.68 -0.21 6.28
CA GLY A 71 -9.02 -1.61 6.47
C GLY A 71 -9.53 -1.88 7.89
N GLN A 72 -9.85 -3.14 8.17
CA GLN A 72 -10.24 -3.57 9.50
C GLN A 72 -9.02 -3.57 10.44
N LEU A 73 -9.15 -2.91 11.60
CA LEU A 73 -8.14 -2.95 12.65
C LEU A 73 -8.17 -4.30 13.37
N GLN A 74 -7.01 -4.88 13.58
CA GLN A 74 -6.85 -6.14 14.32
C GLN A 74 -5.96 -5.92 15.54
N THR A 75 -6.41 -6.34 16.71
CA THR A 75 -5.61 -6.32 17.93
C THR A 75 -4.64 -7.50 17.93
N THR A 76 -3.35 -7.22 17.98
CA THR A 76 -2.28 -8.24 17.93
C THR A 76 -1.68 -8.56 19.31
N ASN A 77 -1.94 -7.73 20.32
CA ASN A 77 -1.32 -7.79 21.66
C ASN A 77 0.22 -7.69 21.64
N ARG A 78 0.78 -6.99 20.64
CA ARG A 78 2.21 -6.66 20.58
C ARG A 78 2.36 -5.15 20.76
N ASP A 79 3.22 -4.75 21.70
CA ASP A 79 3.41 -3.32 22.06
C ASP A 79 3.95 -2.46 20.92
N LEU A 80 4.57 -3.08 19.92
CA LEU A 80 5.18 -2.40 18.78
C LEU A 80 4.35 -2.51 17.48
N ASP A 81 3.16 -3.07 17.55
CA ASP A 81 2.23 -3.07 16.43
C ASP A 81 1.30 -1.86 16.54
N VAL A 82 1.42 -0.97 15.60
CA VAL A 82 0.70 0.30 15.57
C VAL A 82 -0.12 0.39 14.29
N ALA A 83 -1.36 0.86 14.38
CA ALA A 83 -2.19 1.16 13.22
C ALA A 83 -2.49 2.66 13.16
N LEU A 84 -2.45 3.22 11.96
CA LEU A 84 -2.90 4.59 11.72
C LEU A 84 -4.41 4.60 11.50
N ASP A 85 -5.11 5.42 12.28
CA ASP A 85 -6.52 5.75 12.06
C ASP A 85 -6.60 7.05 11.25
N GLY A 86 -7.26 6.99 10.09
CA GLY A 86 -7.39 8.14 9.20
C GLY A 86 -6.23 8.30 8.20
N ARG A 87 -5.98 9.54 7.75
CA ARG A 87 -5.02 9.85 6.69
C ARG A 87 -3.62 9.99 7.24
N GLY A 88 -2.65 9.31 6.61
CA GLY A 88 -1.24 9.42 6.98
C GLY A 88 -0.45 8.18 6.57
N PHE A 89 0.85 8.23 6.76
CA PHE A 89 1.79 7.14 6.51
C PHE A 89 2.91 7.21 7.54
N PHE A 90 3.48 6.07 7.86
CA PHE A 90 4.77 6.04 8.53
C PHE A 90 5.87 6.35 7.53
N GLU A 91 6.80 7.19 7.94
CA GLU A 91 7.97 7.52 7.15
C GLU A 91 9.12 6.57 7.52
N VAL A 92 9.74 5.97 6.52
CA VAL A 92 10.82 4.99 6.71
C VAL A 92 12.02 5.36 5.84
N GLU A 93 13.20 5.26 6.41
CA GLU A 93 14.44 5.44 5.70
C GLU A 93 14.92 4.09 5.13
N THR A 94 15.04 4.04 3.81
CA THR A 94 15.52 2.88 3.07
C THR A 94 16.85 3.18 2.38
N ALA A 95 17.54 2.16 1.90
CA ALA A 95 18.76 2.31 1.09
C ALA A 95 18.58 3.19 -0.16
N GLN A 96 17.33 3.37 -0.62
CA GLN A 96 16.99 4.17 -1.80
C GLN A 96 16.40 5.55 -1.43
N GLY A 97 16.44 5.92 -0.14
CA GLY A 97 15.90 7.17 0.39
C GLY A 97 14.60 6.97 1.18
N LEU A 98 13.95 8.07 1.49
CA LEU A 98 12.71 8.09 2.25
C LEU A 98 11.56 7.42 1.48
N ARG A 99 10.82 6.59 2.17
CA ARG A 99 9.63 5.89 1.69
C ARG A 99 8.51 6.00 2.71
N TYR A 100 7.29 5.71 2.27
CA TYR A 100 6.09 5.78 3.08
C TYR A 100 5.42 4.42 3.15
N THR A 101 4.96 4.02 4.35
CA THR A 101 4.28 2.75 4.56
C THR A 101 3.06 2.90 5.47
N ARG A 102 2.07 2.01 5.31
CA ARG A 102 0.96 1.82 6.24
C ARG A 102 1.15 0.59 7.13
N ASN A 103 2.23 -0.17 6.90
CA ASN A 103 2.55 -1.30 7.75
C ASN A 103 3.15 -0.80 9.07
N GLY A 104 2.43 -1.00 10.17
CA GLY A 104 2.83 -0.61 11.51
C GLY A 104 3.38 -1.75 12.35
N GLN A 105 3.80 -2.85 11.74
CA GLN A 105 4.48 -3.94 12.45
C GLN A 105 5.95 -3.61 12.63
N PHE A 106 6.29 -3.06 13.80
CA PHE A 106 7.63 -2.60 14.08
C PHE A 106 8.39 -3.59 14.96
N SER A 107 9.71 -3.46 14.93
CA SER A 107 10.64 -4.18 15.78
C SER A 107 11.67 -3.21 16.35
N ARG A 108 12.23 -3.54 17.50
CA ARG A 108 13.28 -2.75 18.14
C ARG A 108 14.62 -3.41 17.94
N ARG A 109 15.59 -2.65 17.46
CA ARG A 109 16.99 -3.07 17.42
C ARG A 109 17.63 -3.06 18.82
N PRO A 110 18.81 -3.70 19.02
CA PRO A 110 19.52 -3.66 20.30
C PRO A 110 19.92 -2.26 20.76
N ASP A 111 20.11 -1.33 19.83
CA ASP A 111 20.41 0.09 20.07
C ASP A 111 19.16 0.93 20.43
N GLY A 112 17.97 0.30 20.46
CA GLY A 112 16.71 0.97 20.74
C GLY A 112 16.00 1.54 19.52
N THR A 113 16.61 1.53 18.34
CA THR A 113 16.01 2.07 17.12
C THR A 113 14.82 1.23 16.65
N LEU A 114 13.70 1.89 16.33
CA LEU A 114 12.54 1.23 15.73
C LEU A 114 12.75 1.00 14.24
N VAL A 115 12.45 -0.21 13.79
CA VAL A 115 12.60 -0.64 12.40
C VAL A 115 11.38 -1.44 11.92
N THR A 116 11.17 -1.46 10.61
CA THR A 116 10.22 -2.35 9.96
C THR A 116 10.72 -3.80 9.95
N ALA A 117 9.88 -4.75 9.55
CA ALA A 117 10.27 -6.15 9.36
C ALA A 117 11.43 -6.31 8.36
N ASP A 118 11.53 -5.42 7.37
CA ASP A 118 12.61 -5.39 6.38
C ASP A 118 13.89 -4.71 6.90
N GLY A 119 13.91 -4.22 8.15
CA GLY A 119 15.04 -3.56 8.77
C GLY A 119 15.21 -2.08 8.42
N ASN A 120 14.25 -1.44 7.75
CA ASN A 120 14.27 -0.01 7.46
C ASN A 120 13.95 0.79 8.72
N VAL A 121 14.65 1.91 8.91
CA VAL A 121 14.51 2.76 10.10
C VAL A 121 13.27 3.63 10.00
N ILE A 122 12.48 3.69 11.09
CA ILE A 122 11.31 4.55 11.16
C ILE A 122 11.76 5.96 11.56
N GLN A 123 11.26 6.95 10.82
CA GLN A 123 11.55 8.36 11.06
C GLN A 123 10.43 8.99 11.90
N GLY A 124 10.84 9.82 12.85
CA GLY A 124 9.93 10.69 13.59
C GLY A 124 9.65 12.00 12.86
N ASP A 125 8.73 12.78 13.39
CA ASP A 125 8.30 14.08 12.83
C ASP A 125 9.44 15.09 12.64
N GLY A 126 10.53 14.95 13.38
CA GLY A 126 11.75 15.77 13.24
C GLY A 126 12.75 15.29 12.18
N GLY A 127 12.42 14.25 11.38
CA GLY A 127 13.32 13.70 10.35
C GLY A 127 14.52 12.92 10.90
N GLY A 128 14.38 12.35 12.10
CA GLY A 128 15.39 11.48 12.72
C GLY A 128 14.82 10.13 13.13
N PRO A 129 15.70 9.13 13.38
CA PRO A 129 15.27 7.79 13.80
C PRO A 129 14.54 7.85 15.14
N ILE A 130 13.47 7.07 15.26
CA ILE A 130 12.79 6.89 16.55
C ILE A 130 13.60 5.89 17.38
N VAL A 131 14.11 6.36 18.53
CA VAL A 131 14.86 5.53 19.47
C VAL A 131 14.05 5.40 20.77
N VAL A 132 13.80 4.17 21.20
CA VAL A 132 13.02 3.86 22.40
C VAL A 132 13.87 3.10 23.41
N GLY A 133 13.64 3.37 24.70
CA GLY A 133 14.34 2.71 25.79
C GLY A 133 14.00 1.23 25.92
N GLN A 134 14.65 0.57 26.89
CA GLN A 134 14.45 -0.87 27.15
C GLN A 134 13.13 -1.21 27.89
N GLY A 135 12.37 -0.20 28.32
CA GLY A 135 11.10 -0.36 29.04
C GLY A 135 9.91 -0.71 28.16
N ALA A 136 8.73 -0.75 28.78
CA ALA A 136 7.46 -0.83 28.07
C ALA A 136 7.27 0.43 27.21
N ILE A 137 6.69 0.25 26.05
CA ILE A 137 6.47 1.32 25.07
C ILE A 137 4.96 1.52 24.96
N ALA A 138 4.53 2.76 25.01
CA ALA A 138 3.15 3.13 24.72
C ALA A 138 3.12 4.15 23.59
N PHE A 139 2.20 3.97 22.67
CA PHE A 139 1.90 4.92 21.62
C PHE A 139 0.64 5.70 22.01
N GLU A 140 0.76 7.01 22.05
CA GLU A 140 -0.39 7.89 22.32
C GLU A 140 -1.20 8.16 21.05
N PRO A 141 -2.48 8.52 21.16
CA PRO A 141 -3.33 8.82 20.00
C PRO A 141 -2.85 10.00 19.14
N ASP A 142 -2.02 10.86 19.70
CA ASP A 142 -1.39 12.01 19.01
C ASP A 142 -0.15 11.60 18.20
N GLY A 143 0.26 10.31 18.27
CA GLY A 143 1.45 9.78 17.61
C GLY A 143 2.72 9.89 18.43
N SER A 144 2.67 10.39 19.67
CA SER A 144 3.84 10.41 20.55
C SER A 144 4.17 9.01 21.05
N VAL A 145 5.48 8.74 21.19
CA VAL A 145 5.98 7.45 21.68
C VAL A 145 6.54 7.64 23.08
N LEU A 146 5.90 7.02 24.07
CA LEU A 146 6.32 7.04 25.45
C LEU A 146 7.09 5.76 25.77
N SER A 147 8.32 5.89 26.25
CA SER A 147 9.09 4.78 26.83
C SER A 147 8.98 4.84 28.34
N LEU A 148 8.28 3.89 28.94
CA LEU A 148 8.13 3.78 30.38
C LEU A 148 9.35 3.07 30.94
N ILE A 149 10.31 3.84 31.46
CA ILE A 149 11.40 3.30 32.30
C ILE A 149 10.86 3.27 33.72
N HIS A 150 10.59 2.08 34.27
CA HIS A 150 10.43 1.94 35.71
C HIS A 150 11.81 2.14 36.35
N ILE A 151 11.93 3.25 37.06
CA ILE A 151 13.03 3.48 38.02
C ILE A 151 12.68 2.76 39.32
#